data_51ed16bfbf0beb3a89b51863ea811955
#
_entry.id   51ed16bfbf0beb3a89b51863ea811955
#
_cell.length_a   1.000
_cell.length_b   1.000
_cell.length_c   1.000
_cell.angle_alpha   90.00
_cell.angle_beta   90.00
_cell.angle_gamma   90.00
#
_symmetry.space_group_name_H-M   'P 1'
#
loop_
_entity.id
_entity.type
_entity.pdbx_description
1 polymer ?
#
loop_
_entity_poly.entity_id
_entity_poly.type
_entity_poly.pdbx_seq_one_letter_code
_entity_poly.pdbx_strand_id
1 'polypeptide(L)'
;GYVCSVESNNLTVATNNLDFLKVLNGALVNNCDGSVLAKILGKIHHEPLDSYIGADIFIKYVKMCRFRQFFLGNTPEVLAGLKSNLSKIDPKINGMRFETLPFRKVDEFDYEGIAKMINDDNPDIIWVSLGAPKQEIFMSKLEPYLNRGVMFGFGAIFNFNAGVGGVKRAPNWMLKLRLEWLHRALEQPQKNIPR
;
A
#
# COMPACT_ATOMS: atom_id res chain seq x y z
N GLY A 1 -0.53 -3.76 -14.22
CA GLY A 1 0.53 -2.89 -13.71
C GLY A 1 0.43 -2.61 -12.22
N TYR A 2 1.40 -1.90 -11.64
CA TYR A 2 1.42 -1.61 -10.20
C TYR A 2 1.83 -0.17 -9.88
N VAL A 3 1.40 0.29 -8.71
CA VAL A 3 1.68 1.62 -8.13
C VAL A 3 2.43 1.44 -6.82
N CYS A 4 3.59 2.08 -6.70
CA CYS A 4 4.38 2.07 -5.47
C CYS A 4 4.15 3.36 -4.68
N SER A 5 4.07 3.24 -3.36
CA SER A 5 4.12 4.38 -2.44
C SER A 5 5.58 4.55 -1.99
N VAL A 6 6.25 5.55 -2.54
CA VAL A 6 7.68 5.75 -2.35
C VAL A 6 7.92 6.80 -1.27
N GLU A 7 8.49 6.36 -0.17
CA GLU A 7 8.99 7.19 0.93
C GLU A 7 10.52 7.20 0.96
N SER A 8 11.12 8.00 1.84
CA SER A 8 12.58 8.11 1.96
C SER A 8 13.29 6.78 2.19
N ASN A 9 12.66 5.85 2.94
CA ASN A 9 13.22 4.51 3.15
C ASN A 9 13.31 3.70 1.85
N ASN A 10 12.27 3.73 1.00
CA ASN A 10 12.31 3.06 -0.31
C ASN A 10 13.45 3.61 -1.18
N LEU A 11 13.68 4.92 -1.17
CA LEU A 11 14.78 5.53 -1.91
C LEU A 11 16.14 5.08 -1.37
N THR A 12 16.31 5.04 -0.04
CA THR A 12 17.53 4.54 0.58
C THR A 12 17.80 3.08 0.21
N VAL A 13 16.78 2.24 0.19
CA VAL A 13 16.93 0.86 -0.28
C VAL A 13 17.31 0.83 -1.77
N ALA A 14 16.66 1.63 -2.61
CA ALA A 14 16.90 1.65 -4.06
C ALA A 14 18.31 2.14 -4.42
N THR A 15 18.89 3.08 -3.66
CA THR A 15 20.28 3.54 -3.88
C THR A 15 21.31 2.44 -3.60
N ASN A 16 21.00 1.47 -2.75
CA ASN A 16 21.90 0.38 -2.37
C ASN A 16 21.55 -0.96 -3.03
N ASN A 17 20.43 -1.03 -3.76
CA ASN A 17 19.93 -2.25 -4.39
C ASN A 17 19.37 -1.97 -5.77
N LEU A 18 20.18 -2.27 -6.81
CA LEU A 18 19.82 -2.03 -8.20
C LEU A 18 18.61 -2.84 -8.67
N ASP A 19 18.35 -4.02 -8.09
CA ASP A 19 17.18 -4.81 -8.45
C ASP A 19 15.91 -4.19 -7.88
N PHE A 20 15.97 -3.64 -6.68
CA PHE A 20 14.84 -2.88 -6.13
C PHE A 20 14.61 -1.56 -6.91
N LEU A 21 15.67 -0.90 -7.37
CA LEU A 21 15.55 0.26 -8.25
C LEU A 21 14.82 -0.11 -9.56
N LYS A 22 15.12 -1.27 -10.17
CA LYS A 22 14.38 -1.76 -11.35
C LYS A 22 12.91 -1.99 -11.06
N VAL A 23 12.59 -2.54 -9.87
CA VAL A 23 11.20 -2.70 -9.43
C VAL A 23 10.46 -1.36 -9.38
N LEU A 24 11.06 -0.33 -8.79
CA LEU A 24 10.45 1.00 -8.76
C LEU A 24 10.30 1.60 -10.17
N ASN A 25 11.33 1.47 -11.02
CA ASN A 25 11.30 1.99 -12.39
C ASN A 25 10.30 1.24 -13.29
N GLY A 26 9.96 0.00 -12.97
CA GLY A 26 8.94 -0.79 -13.68
C GLY A 26 7.50 -0.46 -13.25
N ALA A 27 7.29 0.33 -12.20
CA ALA A 27 5.97 0.72 -11.75
C ALA A 27 5.29 1.68 -12.74
N LEU A 28 3.97 1.57 -12.88
CA LEU A 28 3.16 2.54 -13.65
C LEU A 28 3.27 3.94 -13.07
N VAL A 29 3.28 4.04 -11.74
CA VAL A 29 3.42 5.29 -11.00
C VAL A 29 4.17 5.02 -9.71
N ASN A 30 5.14 5.88 -9.42
CA ASN A 30 5.73 6.02 -8.09
C ASN A 30 5.08 7.21 -7.38
N ASN A 31 4.20 6.92 -6.45
CA ASN A 31 3.53 7.94 -5.65
C ASN A 31 4.48 8.46 -4.57
N CYS A 32 4.75 9.75 -4.56
CA CYS A 32 5.58 10.38 -3.53
C CYS A 32 4.83 10.42 -2.21
N ASP A 33 5.20 9.54 -1.26
CA ASP A 33 4.64 9.52 0.10
C ASP A 33 5.61 10.23 1.05
N GLY A 34 5.13 11.31 1.61
CA GLY A 34 5.91 12.15 2.52
C GLY A 34 6.14 13.58 2.02
N SER A 35 5.63 14.54 2.80
CA SER A 35 5.67 15.96 2.45
C SER A 35 7.09 16.54 2.41
N VAL A 36 8.03 15.99 3.20
CA VAL A 36 9.43 16.41 3.18
C VAL A 36 10.09 15.98 1.90
N LEU A 37 9.88 14.72 1.49
CA LEU A 37 10.41 14.18 0.24
C LEU A 37 9.88 14.97 -0.97
N ALA A 38 8.59 15.23 -1.03
CA ALA A 38 7.98 16.03 -2.10
C ALA A 38 8.60 17.43 -2.19
N LYS A 39 8.83 18.10 -1.06
CA LYS A 39 9.49 19.42 -1.03
C LYS A 39 10.94 19.37 -1.54
N ILE A 40 11.69 18.33 -1.15
CA ILE A 40 13.08 18.17 -1.59
C ILE A 40 13.12 17.92 -3.10
N LEU A 41 12.32 16.98 -3.60
CA LEU A 41 12.23 16.67 -5.03
C LEU A 41 11.73 17.88 -5.83
N GLY A 42 10.74 18.61 -5.32
CA GLY A 42 10.26 19.83 -5.96
C GLY A 42 11.33 20.92 -6.10
N LYS A 43 12.22 21.04 -5.09
CA LYS A 43 13.39 21.96 -5.19
C LYS A 43 14.42 21.49 -6.20
N ILE A 44 14.69 20.17 -6.26
CA ILE A 44 15.68 19.60 -7.21
C ILE A 44 15.21 19.75 -8.65
N HIS A 45 13.92 19.52 -8.90
CA HIS A 45 13.34 19.55 -10.25
C HIS A 45 12.76 20.92 -10.65
N HIS A 46 12.82 21.93 -9.75
CA HIS A 46 12.26 23.27 -9.96
C HIS A 46 10.75 23.26 -10.28
N GLU A 47 10.03 22.28 -9.74
CA GLU A 47 8.59 22.09 -9.92
C GLU A 47 7.88 21.90 -8.57
N PRO A 48 6.66 22.47 -8.38
CA PRO A 48 5.88 22.22 -7.19
C PRO A 48 5.40 20.75 -7.17
N LEU A 49 5.95 19.94 -6.28
CA LEU A 49 5.52 18.56 -6.06
C LEU A 49 4.76 18.44 -4.76
N ASP A 50 3.58 17.85 -4.83
CA ASP A 50 2.78 17.49 -3.68
C ASP A 50 2.97 16.02 -3.28
N SER A 51 2.85 15.76 -1.97
CA SER A 51 2.81 14.40 -1.47
C SER A 51 1.38 13.86 -1.51
N TYR A 52 1.23 12.63 -1.97
CA TYR A 52 -0.04 11.92 -1.96
C TYR A 52 -0.03 10.88 -0.84
N ILE A 53 -0.94 11.03 0.11
CA ILE A 53 -1.08 10.10 1.22
C ILE A 53 -1.85 8.88 0.72
N GLY A 54 -1.21 7.70 0.77
CA GLY A 54 -1.81 6.46 0.28
C GLY A 54 -3.16 6.13 0.93
N ALA A 55 -3.34 6.49 2.21
CA ALA A 55 -4.62 6.31 2.92
C ALA A 55 -5.76 7.12 2.30
N ASP A 56 -5.48 8.32 1.79
CA ASP A 56 -6.51 9.17 1.16
C ASP A 56 -6.85 8.65 -0.24
N ILE A 57 -5.85 8.15 -0.98
CA ILE A 57 -6.06 7.45 -2.25
C ILE A 57 -6.96 6.24 -2.04
N PHE A 58 -6.64 5.38 -1.08
CA PHE A 58 -7.40 4.17 -0.75
C PHE A 58 -8.87 4.48 -0.48
N ILE A 59 -9.14 5.37 0.48
CA ILE A 59 -10.51 5.74 0.85
C ILE A 59 -11.24 6.43 -0.29
N LYS A 60 -10.55 7.22 -1.13
CA LYS A 60 -11.16 7.84 -2.31
C LYS A 60 -11.67 6.78 -3.28
N TYR A 61 -10.88 5.75 -3.61
CA TYR A 61 -11.31 4.68 -4.50
C TYR A 61 -12.44 3.82 -3.91
N VAL A 62 -12.41 3.54 -2.60
CA VAL A 62 -13.51 2.86 -1.91
C VAL A 62 -14.80 3.67 -2.02
N LYS A 63 -14.77 4.98 -1.75
CA LYS A 63 -15.94 5.89 -1.83
C LYS A 63 -16.51 6.08 -3.23
N MET A 64 -15.74 5.78 -4.27
CA MET A 64 -16.26 5.83 -5.65
C MET A 64 -17.31 4.74 -5.92
N CYS A 65 -17.36 3.64 -5.17
CA CYS A 65 -18.36 2.57 -5.21
C CYS A 65 -18.59 1.95 -6.61
N ARG A 66 -17.61 2.05 -7.51
CA ARG A 66 -17.73 1.62 -8.91
C ARG A 66 -16.72 0.55 -9.33
N PHE A 67 -15.62 0.38 -8.58
CA PHE A 67 -14.56 -0.56 -8.90
C PHE A 67 -14.78 -1.88 -8.18
N ARG A 68 -14.53 -3.01 -8.88
CA ARG A 68 -14.34 -4.30 -8.25
C ARG A 68 -12.95 -4.33 -7.62
N GLN A 69 -12.87 -4.56 -6.32
CA GLN A 69 -11.65 -4.48 -5.56
C GLN A 69 -11.28 -5.84 -4.96
N PHE A 70 -10.00 -6.15 -4.92
CA PHE A 70 -9.43 -7.34 -4.32
C PHE A 70 -8.44 -6.93 -3.22
N PHE A 71 -8.55 -7.53 -2.04
CA PHE A 71 -7.73 -7.18 -0.87
C PHE A 71 -6.82 -8.36 -0.54
N LEU A 72 -5.50 -8.17 -0.65
CA LEU A 72 -4.51 -9.24 -0.60
C LEU A 72 -3.45 -9.01 0.46
N GLY A 73 -3.22 -10.01 1.30
CA GLY A 73 -2.20 -9.99 2.37
C GLY A 73 -2.76 -9.59 3.73
N ASN A 74 -1.86 -9.37 4.69
CA ASN A 74 -2.17 -9.09 6.10
C ASN A 74 -2.76 -10.32 6.85
N THR A 75 -3.28 -10.14 8.07
CA THR A 75 -3.83 -11.21 8.89
C THR A 75 -5.35 -11.36 8.72
N PRO A 76 -5.92 -12.53 9.04
CA PRO A 76 -7.38 -12.73 8.96
C PRO A 76 -8.18 -11.71 9.78
N GLU A 77 -7.69 -11.34 10.98
CA GLU A 77 -8.36 -10.38 11.85
C GLU A 77 -8.39 -8.98 11.21
N VAL A 78 -7.26 -8.57 10.61
CA VAL A 78 -7.18 -7.29 9.91
C VAL A 78 -8.10 -7.27 8.70
N LEU A 79 -8.12 -8.33 7.90
CA LEU A 79 -9.01 -8.43 6.73
C LEU A 79 -10.50 -8.44 7.14
N ALA A 80 -10.86 -9.13 8.21
CA ALA A 80 -12.25 -9.14 8.73
C ALA A 80 -12.67 -7.74 9.21
N GLY A 81 -11.83 -7.06 9.99
CA GLY A 81 -12.08 -5.69 10.45
C GLY A 81 -12.17 -4.70 9.29
N LEU A 82 -11.27 -4.83 8.33
CA LEU A 82 -11.25 -4.01 7.11
C LEU A 82 -12.56 -4.19 6.33
N LYS A 83 -12.96 -5.42 6.04
CA LYS A 83 -14.21 -5.73 5.34
C LYS A 83 -15.43 -5.14 6.06
N SER A 84 -15.52 -5.33 7.38
CA SER A 84 -16.61 -4.78 8.20
C SER A 84 -16.68 -3.25 8.12
N ASN A 85 -15.53 -2.55 8.15
CA ASN A 85 -15.53 -1.09 8.15
C ASN A 85 -15.74 -0.51 6.75
N LEU A 86 -15.16 -1.11 5.71
CA LEU A 86 -15.32 -0.63 4.34
C LEU A 86 -16.73 -0.91 3.79
N SER A 87 -17.39 -1.99 4.22
CA SER A 87 -18.78 -2.29 3.84
C SER A 87 -19.80 -1.25 4.32
N LYS A 88 -19.45 -0.46 5.34
CA LYS A 88 -20.25 0.70 5.79
C LYS A 88 -20.18 1.86 4.81
N ILE A 89 -19.10 1.92 4.00
CA ILE A 89 -18.87 2.97 2.98
C ILE A 89 -19.45 2.50 1.64
N ASP A 90 -19.10 1.29 1.23
CA ASP A 90 -19.61 0.64 0.01
C ASP A 90 -20.12 -0.77 0.34
N PRO A 91 -21.42 -1.02 0.40
CA PRO A 91 -22.00 -2.33 0.69
C PRO A 91 -21.58 -3.44 -0.30
N LYS A 92 -21.16 -3.10 -1.54
CA LYS A 92 -20.68 -4.07 -2.53
C LYS A 92 -19.40 -4.79 -2.07
N ILE A 93 -18.64 -4.19 -1.15
CA ILE A 93 -17.42 -4.78 -0.57
C ILE A 93 -17.70 -6.10 0.12
N ASN A 94 -18.91 -6.34 0.61
CA ASN A 94 -19.30 -7.64 1.17
C ASN A 94 -19.14 -8.81 0.18
N GLY A 95 -19.31 -8.56 -1.11
CA GLY A 95 -19.13 -9.54 -2.18
C GLY A 95 -17.71 -9.54 -2.80
N MET A 96 -16.79 -8.71 -2.34
CA MET A 96 -15.42 -8.66 -2.83
C MET A 96 -14.52 -9.65 -2.07
N ARG A 97 -13.40 -10.02 -2.68
CA ARG A 97 -12.47 -11.00 -2.11
C ARG A 97 -11.45 -10.36 -1.20
N PHE A 98 -11.19 -11.05 -0.08
CA PHE A 98 -10.20 -10.72 0.94
C PHE A 98 -9.39 -11.99 1.20
N GLU A 99 -8.11 -12.00 0.78
CA GLU A 99 -7.27 -13.18 0.84
C GLU A 99 -5.98 -12.90 1.61
N THR A 100 -5.66 -13.77 2.55
CA THR A 100 -4.38 -13.73 3.23
C THR A 100 -3.29 -14.34 2.37
N LEU A 101 -2.04 -13.94 2.62
CA LEU A 101 -0.88 -14.61 2.07
C LEU A 101 -0.06 -15.25 3.19
N PRO A 102 0.56 -16.41 2.95
CA PRO A 102 1.43 -17.04 3.93
C PRO A 102 2.63 -16.15 4.24
N PHE A 103 3.14 -16.23 5.48
CA PHE A 103 4.36 -15.51 5.86
C PHE A 103 5.59 -16.22 5.26
N ARG A 104 6.01 -15.80 4.07
CA ARG A 104 7.12 -16.37 3.29
C ARG A 104 8.03 -15.29 2.76
N LYS A 105 9.23 -15.66 2.30
CA LYS A 105 10.08 -14.78 1.50
C LYS A 105 9.41 -14.51 0.15
N VAL A 106 9.78 -13.40 -0.49
CA VAL A 106 9.16 -12.97 -1.74
C VAL A 106 9.33 -14.00 -2.88
N ASP A 107 10.45 -14.73 -2.89
CA ASP A 107 10.75 -15.73 -3.92
C ASP A 107 10.03 -17.09 -3.71
N GLU A 108 9.39 -17.27 -2.56
CA GLU A 108 8.71 -18.51 -2.18
C GLU A 108 7.20 -18.50 -2.43
N PHE A 109 6.66 -17.40 -2.99
CA PHE A 109 5.23 -17.33 -3.33
C PHE A 109 4.93 -18.09 -4.61
N ASP A 110 3.77 -18.76 -4.62
CA ASP A 110 3.16 -19.33 -5.83
C ASP A 110 2.48 -18.21 -6.64
N TYR A 111 3.24 -17.51 -7.47
CA TYR A 111 2.76 -16.40 -8.27
C TYR A 111 1.68 -16.81 -9.28
N GLU A 112 1.80 -17.98 -9.88
CA GLU A 112 0.82 -18.51 -10.85
C GLU A 112 -0.52 -18.81 -10.17
N GLY A 113 -0.49 -19.50 -9.01
CA GLY A 113 -1.68 -19.78 -8.22
C GLY A 113 -2.36 -18.52 -7.69
N ILE A 114 -1.58 -17.55 -7.19
CA ILE A 114 -2.10 -16.26 -6.74
C ILE A 114 -2.72 -15.48 -7.90
N ALA A 115 -2.04 -15.42 -9.04
CA ALA A 115 -2.54 -14.73 -10.23
C ALA A 115 -3.82 -15.39 -10.76
N LYS A 116 -3.89 -16.72 -10.80
CA LYS A 116 -5.10 -17.43 -11.19
C LYS A 116 -6.29 -17.04 -10.31
N MET A 117 -6.11 -17.03 -9.01
CA MET A 117 -7.15 -16.63 -8.05
C MET A 117 -7.63 -15.18 -8.29
N ILE A 118 -6.72 -14.26 -8.60
CA ILE A 118 -7.04 -12.86 -8.89
C ILE A 118 -7.72 -12.73 -10.25
N ASN A 119 -7.20 -13.41 -11.28
CA ASN A 119 -7.77 -13.39 -12.63
C ASN A 119 -9.18 -13.96 -12.67
N ASP A 120 -9.46 -15.02 -11.89
CA ASP A 120 -10.80 -15.63 -11.77
C ASP A 120 -11.80 -14.62 -11.14
N ASP A 121 -11.34 -13.76 -10.23
CA ASP A 121 -12.15 -12.67 -9.64
C ASP A 121 -12.28 -11.46 -10.55
N ASN A 122 -11.35 -11.25 -11.47
CA ASN A 122 -11.31 -10.18 -12.47
C ASN A 122 -11.47 -8.75 -11.90
N PRO A 123 -10.66 -8.34 -10.89
CA PRO A 123 -10.78 -7.05 -10.25
C PRO A 123 -10.25 -5.90 -11.10
N ASP A 124 -10.74 -4.69 -10.82
CA ASP A 124 -10.17 -3.43 -11.35
C ASP A 124 -8.97 -2.96 -10.52
N ILE A 125 -9.03 -3.18 -9.20
CA ILE A 125 -8.02 -2.74 -8.24
C ILE A 125 -7.64 -3.90 -7.32
N ILE A 126 -6.33 -4.08 -7.11
CA ILE A 126 -5.78 -5.05 -6.18
C ILE A 126 -4.97 -4.32 -5.12
N TRP A 127 -5.45 -4.32 -3.89
CA TRP A 127 -4.75 -3.73 -2.76
C TRP A 127 -3.82 -4.76 -2.13
N VAL A 128 -2.52 -4.47 -2.05
CA VAL A 128 -1.49 -5.38 -1.54
C VAL A 128 -0.94 -4.87 -0.21
N SER A 129 -1.00 -5.72 0.83
CA SER A 129 -0.55 -5.40 2.18
C SER A 129 0.47 -6.42 2.70
N LEU A 130 1.74 -6.24 2.29
CA LEU A 130 2.88 -7.07 2.72
C LEU A 130 3.99 -6.26 3.42
N GLY A 131 3.89 -4.92 3.38
CA GLY A 131 4.92 -4.00 3.85
C GLY A 131 6.07 -3.81 2.87
N ALA A 132 6.65 -2.60 2.86
CA ALA A 132 7.80 -2.25 2.01
C ALA A 132 9.10 -2.84 2.59
N PRO A 133 10.08 -3.21 1.77
CA PRO A 133 10.10 -3.23 0.29
C PRO A 133 9.49 -4.52 -0.32
N LYS A 134 9.00 -5.43 0.51
CA LYS A 134 8.51 -6.75 0.09
C LYS A 134 7.31 -6.65 -0.86
N GLN A 135 6.37 -5.74 -0.59
CA GLN A 135 5.16 -5.58 -1.41
C GLN A 135 5.47 -5.07 -2.82
N GLU A 136 6.44 -4.17 -2.99
CA GLU A 136 6.84 -3.65 -4.29
C GLU A 136 7.46 -4.78 -5.15
N ILE A 137 8.39 -5.55 -4.56
CA ILE A 137 9.00 -6.70 -5.22
C ILE A 137 7.95 -7.76 -5.57
N PHE A 138 7.02 -8.04 -4.65
CA PHE A 138 5.92 -8.97 -4.86
C PHE A 138 5.03 -8.54 -6.03
N MET A 139 4.62 -7.28 -6.09
CA MET A 139 3.79 -6.75 -7.18
C MET A 139 4.51 -6.83 -8.53
N SER A 140 5.79 -6.48 -8.58
CA SER A 140 6.60 -6.58 -9.81
C SER A 140 6.70 -8.02 -10.33
N LYS A 141 6.80 -9.02 -9.42
CA LYS A 141 6.84 -10.44 -9.81
C LYS A 141 5.48 -11.00 -10.19
N LEU A 142 4.39 -10.49 -9.60
CA LEU A 142 3.03 -10.94 -9.86
C LEU A 142 2.47 -10.35 -11.17
N GLU A 143 2.88 -9.14 -11.51
CA GLU A 143 2.35 -8.38 -12.64
C GLU A 143 2.33 -9.14 -13.98
N PRO A 144 3.39 -9.89 -14.38
CA PRO A 144 3.39 -10.61 -15.66
C PRO A 144 2.32 -11.70 -15.78
N TYR A 145 1.76 -12.18 -14.67
CA TYR A 145 0.75 -13.23 -14.63
C TYR A 145 -0.70 -12.70 -14.58
N LEU A 146 -0.88 -11.38 -14.40
CA LEU A 146 -2.20 -10.77 -14.30
C LEU A 146 -2.75 -10.34 -15.65
N ASN A 147 -4.02 -10.69 -15.91
CA ASN A 147 -4.72 -10.33 -17.14
C ASN A 147 -5.19 -8.86 -17.13
N ARG A 148 -5.54 -8.33 -15.94
CA ARG A 148 -6.01 -6.95 -15.74
C ARG A 148 -5.89 -6.52 -14.28
N GLY A 149 -6.26 -5.26 -14.04
CA GLY A 149 -6.26 -4.63 -12.73
C GLY A 149 -4.97 -3.88 -12.45
N VAL A 150 -5.06 -2.93 -11.53
CA VAL A 150 -3.91 -2.17 -11.04
C VAL A 150 -3.67 -2.53 -9.58
N MET A 151 -2.45 -2.94 -9.26
CA MET A 151 -2.02 -3.23 -7.90
C MET A 151 -1.54 -1.97 -7.19
N PHE A 152 -1.91 -1.81 -5.91
CA PHE A 152 -1.44 -0.74 -5.04
C PHE A 152 -0.78 -1.31 -3.80
N GLY A 153 0.49 -0.98 -3.57
CA GLY A 153 1.26 -1.41 -2.40
C GLY A 153 1.04 -0.49 -1.19
N PHE A 154 -0.01 -0.75 -0.42
CA PHE A 154 -0.42 0.11 0.70
C PHE A 154 -0.52 -0.68 2.02
N GLY A 155 0.61 -1.28 2.46
CA GLY A 155 0.66 -2.22 3.58
C GLY A 155 0.05 -1.72 4.88
N ALA A 156 0.41 -0.53 5.35
CA ALA A 156 -0.05 0.02 6.63
C ALA A 156 -1.53 0.42 6.63
N ILE A 157 -2.11 0.67 5.45
CA ILE A 157 -3.46 1.23 5.31
C ILE A 157 -4.54 0.24 5.75
N PHE A 158 -4.30 -1.05 5.59
CA PHE A 158 -5.22 -2.09 6.07
C PHE A 158 -5.39 -2.00 7.58
N ASN A 159 -4.30 -1.90 8.33
CA ASN A 159 -4.33 -1.82 9.78
C ASN A 159 -5.09 -0.57 10.27
N PHE A 160 -4.87 0.59 9.63
CA PHE A 160 -5.57 1.83 10.00
C PHE A 160 -7.09 1.75 9.77
N ASN A 161 -7.52 1.10 8.70
CA ASN A 161 -8.93 1.01 8.35
C ASN A 161 -9.63 -0.20 8.97
N ALA A 162 -8.90 -1.22 9.39
CA ALA A 162 -9.44 -2.38 10.09
C ALA A 162 -9.89 -2.07 11.52
N GLY A 163 -9.26 -1.07 12.17
CA GLY A 163 -9.53 -0.74 13.57
C GLY A 163 -9.06 -1.81 14.56
N VAL A 164 -8.16 -2.72 14.15
CA VAL A 164 -7.57 -3.78 14.98
C VAL A 164 -6.08 -3.53 15.21
N GLY A 165 -5.54 -4.07 16.30
CA GLY A 165 -4.09 -4.00 16.57
C GLY A 165 -3.60 -2.68 17.17
N GLY A 166 -4.50 -1.82 17.66
CA GLY A 166 -4.12 -0.60 18.38
C GLY A 166 -3.48 0.50 17.52
N VAL A 167 -3.24 0.23 16.23
CA VAL A 167 -2.64 1.23 15.32
C VAL A 167 -3.71 2.22 14.89
N LYS A 168 -3.67 3.43 15.45
CA LYS A 168 -4.59 4.52 15.09
C LYS A 168 -3.92 5.48 14.11
N ARG A 169 -4.72 6.01 13.19
CA ARG A 169 -4.27 7.14 12.35
C ARG A 169 -4.07 8.37 13.25
N ALA A 170 -3.09 9.18 12.92
CA ALA A 170 -2.87 10.44 13.65
C ALA A 170 -4.14 11.30 13.70
N PRO A 171 -4.38 12.03 14.80
CA PRO A 171 -5.50 12.96 14.91
C PRO A 171 -5.53 13.98 13.77
N ASN A 172 -6.72 14.42 13.36
CA ASN A 172 -6.89 15.32 12.20
C ASN A 172 -6.05 16.60 12.26
N TRP A 173 -5.80 17.13 13.45
CA TRP A 173 -4.96 18.32 13.61
C TRP A 173 -3.48 18.02 13.29
N MET A 174 -2.96 16.82 13.67
CA MET A 174 -1.61 16.39 13.30
C MET A 174 -1.51 16.10 11.80
N LEU A 175 -2.56 15.51 11.19
CA LEU A 175 -2.61 15.30 9.73
C LEU A 175 -2.56 16.64 8.98
N LYS A 176 -3.32 17.65 9.42
CA LYS A 176 -3.30 19.01 8.86
C LYS A 176 -1.92 19.67 8.97
N LEU A 177 -1.21 19.43 10.06
CA LEU A 177 0.15 19.92 10.29
C LEU A 177 1.23 19.04 9.65
N ARG A 178 0.85 17.97 8.95
CA ARG A 178 1.76 16.99 8.33
C ARG A 178 2.71 16.31 9.34
N LEU A 179 2.24 16.12 10.58
CA LEU A 179 2.97 15.51 11.70
C LEU A 179 2.63 14.02 11.92
N GLU A 180 2.08 13.33 10.92
CA GLU A 180 1.75 11.90 11.02
C GLU A 180 2.99 11.04 11.33
N TRP A 181 4.16 11.40 10.78
CA TRP A 181 5.42 10.73 11.08
C TRP A 181 5.80 10.81 12.56
N LEU A 182 5.54 11.95 13.21
CA LEU A 182 5.80 12.14 14.65
C LEU A 182 4.86 11.27 15.49
N HIS A 183 3.58 11.21 15.13
CA HIS A 183 2.62 10.32 15.79
C HIS A 183 3.06 8.84 15.68
N ARG A 184 3.49 8.39 14.49
CA ARG A 184 4.01 7.04 14.29
C ARG A 184 5.28 6.77 15.10
N ALA A 185 6.19 7.73 15.19
CA ALA A 185 7.41 7.62 15.99
C ALA A 185 7.10 7.49 17.49
N LEU A 186 6.08 8.18 17.98
CA LEU A 186 5.64 8.11 19.38
C LEU A 186 4.89 6.81 19.71
N GLU A 187 4.03 6.33 18.80
CA GLU A 187 3.26 5.09 19.02
C GLU A 187 4.09 3.81 18.81
N GLN A 188 5.08 3.83 17.91
CA GLN A 188 5.90 2.66 17.59
C GLN A 188 7.40 3.03 17.55
N PRO A 189 8.00 3.46 18.66
CA PRO A 189 9.39 3.92 18.68
C PRO A 189 10.38 2.83 18.24
N GLN A 190 10.11 1.56 18.57
CA GLN A 190 10.99 0.44 18.20
C GLN A 190 11.07 0.15 16.70
N LYS A 191 10.07 0.57 15.90
CA LYS A 191 10.03 0.37 14.45
C LYS A 191 10.53 1.58 13.67
N ASN A 192 10.35 2.78 14.23
CA ASN A 192 10.53 4.03 13.50
C ASN A 192 11.78 4.82 13.90
N ILE A 193 12.44 4.44 14.99
CA ILE A 193 13.73 5.01 15.39
C ILE A 193 14.80 3.98 15.04
N PRO A 194 15.69 4.23 14.06
CA PRO A 194 16.82 3.35 13.75
C PRO A 194 17.70 3.20 14.99
N ARG A 195 18.11 1.97 15.30
CA ARG A 195 19.13 1.68 16.31
C ARG A 195 20.52 2.02 15.79
#